data_9ca9d87603596e5e037a9e8d9101a966
#
_entry.id   9ca9d87603596e5e037a9e8d9101a966
#
_cell.length_a   1.000
_cell.length_b   1.000
_cell.length_c   1.000
_cell.angle_alpha   90.00
_cell.angle_beta   90.00
_cell.angle_gamma   90.00
#
_symmetry.space_group_name_H-M   'P 1'
#
loop_
_entity.id
_entity.type
_entity.pdbx_description
1 polymer ?
#
loop_
_entity_poly.entity_id
_entity_poly.type
_entity_poly.pdbx_seq_one_letter_code
_entity_poly.pdbx_strand_id
1 'polypeptide(L)'
;MSRTDSRSAKRADPDRVLVDIADYVCDVQIDSELGFQTAHYCLMDSLACGFQALDYPACTRLLGPVVPGATLAGGARVPGTSYELDPVAAAFNIGAMIRWLDFNDTWLAAEWGHPSDNLGGILAVADYLSRRNRAEGRPALTMRDVMTAMIKAHEIQGVLALENSYNRVGLDHVLLVRAASTAVVTQMLGGSRDQVINAVSNAWIDGGALRTYRHAPNTGSRKSWAAGDATSRAVRLALIAMTGEMGYPSALTAGTWGFFDVLFEGKPFTLPRGFGSYVMENILFKISYPAEFHAQTAVEAGMALHDAVKGRLDEIERVVIETQEAGRRIIDKTGPLDNPADRDHCIQYMVAVALIFGRLTAADYEDEVAADPRIDALREKMQVAENDGFTKDYFDPAKRYIGNAVQVFFHDGASTERVCIDYPIGHRRRREEGIPLLIEKFEGNVSPKLKAGQWNELQALCSVPGKLAATAVDDFMALLVA
;
A
#
# COMPACT_ATOMS: atom_id res chain seq x y z
N MET A 1 34.68 -3.42 7.96
CA MET A 1 34.34 -4.76 7.40
C MET A 1 35.46 -5.22 6.48
N SER A 2 35.96 -6.46 6.62
CA SER A 2 36.99 -7.03 5.74
C SER A 2 36.40 -7.16 4.34
N ARG A 3 37.04 -6.56 3.32
CA ARG A 3 36.69 -6.80 1.92
C ARG A 3 36.82 -8.30 1.65
N THR A 4 35.72 -8.94 1.29
CA THR A 4 35.72 -10.34 0.88
C THR A 4 36.68 -10.49 -0.32
N ASP A 5 37.63 -11.42 -0.24
CA ASP A 5 38.52 -11.69 -1.39
C ASP A 5 37.70 -12.20 -2.55
N SER A 6 37.51 -11.37 -3.58
CA SER A 6 36.71 -11.68 -4.77
C SER A 6 37.23 -12.90 -5.57
N ARG A 7 38.41 -13.41 -5.23
CA ARG A 7 39.00 -14.62 -5.84
C ARG A 7 38.65 -15.90 -5.05
N SER A 8 38.08 -15.77 -3.85
CA SER A 8 37.68 -16.90 -3.04
C SER A 8 36.31 -17.44 -3.48
N ALA A 9 36.21 -18.72 -3.80
CA ALA A 9 34.95 -19.41 -4.04
C ALA A 9 34.22 -19.82 -2.73
N LYS A 10 34.81 -19.52 -1.56
CA LYS A 10 34.18 -19.80 -0.26
C LYS A 10 32.98 -18.85 -0.09
N ARG A 11 31.79 -19.42 0.05
CA ARG A 11 30.57 -18.66 0.35
C ARG A 11 30.65 -18.03 1.74
N ALA A 12 30.21 -16.79 1.83
CA ALA A 12 30.01 -16.14 3.12
C ALA A 12 28.80 -16.74 3.85
N ASP A 13 28.73 -16.51 5.15
CA ASP A 13 27.49 -16.72 5.90
C ASP A 13 26.41 -15.76 5.37
N PRO A 14 25.11 -16.12 5.46
CA PRO A 14 24.03 -15.25 5.01
C PRO A 14 24.03 -13.90 5.74
N ASP A 15 23.72 -12.84 5.00
CA ASP A 15 23.53 -11.50 5.55
C ASP A 15 22.54 -11.54 6.71
N ARG A 16 22.86 -10.85 7.80
CA ARG A 16 22.08 -10.90 9.03
C ARG A 16 20.60 -10.56 8.83
N VAL A 17 20.30 -9.59 7.97
CA VAL A 17 18.92 -9.19 7.65
C VAL A 17 18.13 -10.33 6.99
N LEU A 18 18.77 -11.13 6.12
CA LEU A 18 18.12 -12.29 5.49
C LEU A 18 17.79 -13.37 6.52
N VAL A 19 18.71 -13.56 7.45
CA VAL A 19 18.56 -14.51 8.59
C VAL A 19 17.41 -14.06 9.49
N ASP A 20 17.40 -12.80 9.92
CA ASP A 20 16.39 -12.25 10.82
C ASP A 20 14.98 -12.31 10.20
N ILE A 21 14.86 -12.06 8.90
CA ILE A 21 13.59 -12.19 8.17
C ILE A 21 13.14 -13.66 8.13
N ALA A 22 14.04 -14.59 7.84
CA ALA A 22 13.70 -16.01 7.77
C ALA A 22 13.30 -16.57 9.14
N ASP A 23 14.05 -16.25 10.19
CA ASP A 23 13.73 -16.64 11.57
C ASP A 23 12.36 -16.08 11.98
N TYR A 24 12.08 -14.82 11.62
CA TYR A 24 10.79 -14.21 11.91
C TYR A 24 9.61 -14.92 11.22
N VAL A 25 9.70 -15.18 9.92
CA VAL A 25 8.55 -15.80 9.22
C VAL A 25 8.37 -17.28 9.58
N CYS A 26 9.44 -18.00 9.90
CA CYS A 26 9.37 -19.41 10.23
C CYS A 26 9.00 -19.69 11.69
N ASP A 27 9.61 -18.95 12.63
CA ASP A 27 9.61 -19.36 14.04
C ASP A 27 8.75 -18.47 14.94
N VAL A 28 8.53 -17.19 14.57
CA VAL A 28 7.77 -16.27 15.42
C VAL A 28 6.27 -16.50 15.27
N GLN A 29 5.60 -16.78 16.41
CA GLN A 29 4.15 -16.83 16.49
C GLN A 29 3.60 -15.42 16.74
N ILE A 30 2.53 -15.07 16.06
CA ILE A 30 1.82 -13.79 16.26
C ILE A 30 0.69 -14.04 17.25
N ASP A 31 0.72 -13.34 18.37
CA ASP A 31 -0.27 -13.44 19.46
C ASP A 31 -1.00 -12.11 19.76
N SER A 32 -0.62 -11.01 19.08
CA SER A 32 -1.23 -9.69 19.27
C SER A 32 -2.70 -9.67 18.82
N GLU A 33 -3.61 -9.54 19.78
CA GLU A 33 -5.03 -9.32 19.48
C GLU A 33 -5.28 -8.05 18.66
N LEU A 34 -4.59 -6.95 19.01
CA LEU A 34 -4.66 -5.70 18.26
C LEU A 34 -4.14 -5.87 16.84
N GLY A 35 -3.06 -6.64 16.67
CA GLY A 35 -2.50 -6.97 15.34
C GLY A 35 -3.52 -7.70 14.48
N PHE A 36 -4.20 -8.72 15.00
CA PHE A 36 -5.24 -9.45 14.29
C PHE A 36 -6.49 -8.62 14.02
N GLN A 37 -6.92 -7.82 14.99
CA GLN A 37 -8.06 -6.91 14.79
C GLN A 37 -7.75 -5.89 13.68
N THR A 38 -6.56 -5.34 13.67
CA THR A 38 -6.14 -4.38 12.63
C THR A 38 -6.00 -5.06 11.28
N ALA A 39 -5.43 -6.28 11.22
CA ALA A 39 -5.33 -7.05 9.99
C ALA A 39 -6.71 -7.40 9.39
N HIS A 40 -7.71 -7.66 10.25
CA HIS A 40 -9.09 -7.86 9.83
C HIS A 40 -9.63 -6.63 9.08
N TYR A 41 -9.49 -5.43 9.64
CA TYR A 41 -9.92 -4.21 8.97
C TYR A 41 -9.07 -3.87 7.75
N CYS A 42 -7.77 -4.16 7.79
CA CYS A 42 -6.87 -3.96 6.64
C CYS A 42 -7.25 -4.87 5.45
N LEU A 43 -7.67 -6.10 5.71
CA LEU A 43 -8.22 -7.01 4.69
C LEU A 43 -9.49 -6.43 4.06
N MET A 44 -10.45 -5.98 4.89
CA MET A 44 -11.70 -5.38 4.40
C MET A 44 -11.43 -4.12 3.56
N ASP A 45 -10.56 -3.23 4.03
CA ASP A 45 -10.16 -2.01 3.34
C ASP A 45 -9.50 -2.31 1.98
N SER A 46 -8.59 -3.28 1.96
CA SER A 46 -7.89 -3.70 0.73
C SER A 46 -8.86 -4.31 -0.29
N LEU A 47 -9.81 -5.13 0.15
CA LEU A 47 -10.84 -5.67 -0.73
C LEU A 47 -11.76 -4.56 -1.25
N ALA A 48 -12.17 -3.61 -0.41
CA ALA A 48 -12.94 -2.45 -0.84
C ALA A 48 -12.25 -1.67 -1.96
N CYS A 49 -10.95 -1.41 -1.80
CA CYS A 49 -10.14 -0.76 -2.84
C CYS A 49 -10.08 -1.59 -4.13
N GLY A 50 -9.86 -2.91 -4.00
CA GLY A 50 -9.80 -3.81 -5.15
C GLY A 50 -11.12 -3.88 -5.93
N PHE A 51 -12.25 -3.96 -5.23
CA PHE A 51 -13.57 -3.98 -5.87
C PHE A 51 -13.92 -2.63 -6.50
N GLN A 52 -13.58 -1.50 -5.87
CA GLN A 52 -13.78 -0.17 -6.45
C GLN A 52 -12.96 0.01 -7.73
N ALA A 53 -11.74 -0.54 -7.79
CA ALA A 53 -10.88 -0.47 -8.97
C ALA A 53 -11.50 -1.11 -10.23
N LEU A 54 -12.46 -2.02 -10.09
CA LEU A 54 -13.18 -2.64 -11.19
C LEU A 54 -14.10 -1.66 -11.97
N ASP A 55 -14.40 -0.49 -11.42
CA ASP A 55 -15.14 0.57 -12.10
C ASP A 55 -14.28 1.37 -13.09
N TYR A 56 -12.96 1.14 -13.07
CA TYR A 56 -12.01 1.92 -13.87
C TYR A 56 -11.46 1.09 -15.03
N PRO A 57 -11.83 1.43 -16.30
CA PRO A 57 -11.35 0.72 -17.48
C PRO A 57 -9.82 0.67 -17.60
N ALA A 58 -9.12 1.69 -17.10
CA ALA A 58 -7.68 1.73 -17.07
C ALA A 58 -7.06 0.64 -16.15
N CYS A 59 -7.78 0.21 -15.10
CA CYS A 59 -7.42 -0.93 -14.27
C CYS A 59 -7.81 -2.24 -14.95
N THR A 60 -9.08 -2.38 -15.32
CA THR A 60 -9.63 -3.67 -15.78
C THR A 60 -8.98 -4.17 -17.06
N ARG A 61 -8.46 -3.30 -17.92
CA ARG A 61 -7.69 -3.70 -19.12
C ARG A 61 -6.36 -4.40 -18.80
N LEU A 62 -5.87 -4.29 -17.57
CA LEU A 62 -4.63 -4.97 -17.13
C LEU A 62 -4.91 -6.33 -16.49
N LEU A 63 -6.19 -6.63 -16.19
CA LEU A 63 -6.58 -7.84 -15.49
C LEU A 63 -6.71 -9.02 -16.48
N GLY A 64 -6.63 -10.21 -15.92
CA GLY A 64 -6.68 -11.46 -16.66
C GLY A 64 -5.28 -12.09 -16.84
N PRO A 65 -5.17 -13.13 -17.65
CA PRO A 65 -3.89 -13.77 -17.96
C PRO A 65 -3.04 -12.87 -18.86
N VAL A 66 -1.72 -12.87 -18.64
CA VAL A 66 -0.78 -12.11 -19.49
C VAL A 66 -0.88 -12.56 -20.96
N VAL A 67 -1.04 -13.87 -21.19
CA VAL A 67 -1.28 -14.44 -22.52
C VAL A 67 -2.77 -14.79 -22.61
N PRO A 68 -3.52 -14.22 -23.57
CA PRO A 68 -4.94 -14.51 -23.71
C PRO A 68 -5.24 -16.02 -23.74
N GLY A 69 -6.19 -16.45 -22.89
CA GLY A 69 -6.57 -17.85 -22.77
C GLY A 69 -5.69 -18.71 -21.83
N ALA A 70 -4.60 -18.18 -21.27
CA ALA A 70 -3.78 -18.87 -20.29
C ALA A 70 -4.45 -18.86 -18.90
N THR A 71 -5.38 -19.78 -18.68
CA THR A 71 -6.05 -20.02 -17.39
C THR A 71 -5.53 -21.30 -16.74
N LEU A 72 -5.67 -21.44 -15.44
CA LEU A 72 -5.29 -22.62 -14.68
C LEU A 72 -6.49 -23.13 -13.88
N ALA A 73 -7.08 -24.24 -14.34
CA ALA A 73 -8.14 -24.91 -13.56
C ALA A 73 -7.62 -25.32 -12.18
N GLY A 74 -8.35 -24.96 -11.11
CA GLY A 74 -7.87 -25.11 -9.73
C GLY A 74 -6.79 -24.11 -9.31
N GLY A 75 -6.54 -23.10 -10.11
CA GLY A 75 -5.63 -21.99 -9.81
C GLY A 75 -6.20 -21.00 -8.79
N ALA A 76 -5.54 -19.86 -8.63
CA ALA A 76 -5.98 -18.80 -7.77
C ALA A 76 -7.06 -17.95 -8.43
N ARG A 77 -8.09 -17.57 -7.66
CA ARG A 77 -9.18 -16.71 -8.14
C ARG A 77 -8.88 -15.25 -7.90
N VAL A 78 -9.36 -14.41 -8.81
CA VAL A 78 -9.22 -12.96 -8.71
C VAL A 78 -10.57 -12.37 -8.27
N PRO A 79 -10.65 -11.71 -7.10
CA PRO A 79 -11.90 -11.15 -6.56
C PRO A 79 -12.64 -10.25 -7.55
N GLY A 80 -13.98 -10.31 -7.55
CA GLY A 80 -14.83 -9.50 -8.43
C GLY A 80 -14.77 -9.87 -9.92
N THR A 81 -14.10 -10.97 -10.27
CA THR A 81 -13.93 -11.45 -11.66
C THR A 81 -14.25 -12.94 -11.76
N SER A 82 -14.28 -13.44 -13.00
CA SER A 82 -14.33 -14.89 -13.29
C SER A 82 -12.93 -15.50 -13.55
N TYR A 83 -11.86 -14.75 -13.35
CA TYR A 83 -10.51 -15.24 -13.65
C TYR A 83 -10.03 -16.25 -12.63
N GLU A 84 -9.49 -17.36 -13.15
CA GLU A 84 -8.85 -18.43 -12.44
C GLU A 84 -7.46 -18.64 -13.08
N LEU A 85 -6.41 -18.23 -12.37
CA LEU A 85 -5.08 -18.04 -12.94
C LEU A 85 -4.03 -18.80 -12.11
N ASP A 86 -2.83 -18.96 -12.69
CA ASP A 86 -1.68 -19.32 -11.88
C ASP A 86 -1.42 -18.26 -10.79
N PRO A 87 -0.82 -18.65 -9.66
CA PRO A 87 -0.69 -17.73 -8.53
C PRO A 87 0.19 -16.49 -8.80
N VAL A 88 1.10 -16.54 -9.82
CA VAL A 88 1.91 -15.38 -10.19
C VAL A 88 1.05 -14.34 -10.91
N ALA A 89 0.25 -14.77 -11.89
CA ALA A 89 -0.66 -13.87 -12.60
C ALA A 89 -1.78 -13.36 -11.68
N ALA A 90 -2.36 -14.22 -10.81
CA ALA A 90 -3.36 -13.80 -9.84
C ALA A 90 -2.83 -12.76 -8.86
N ALA A 91 -1.60 -12.91 -8.36
CA ALA A 91 -0.95 -11.95 -7.48
C ALA A 91 -0.80 -10.56 -8.14
N PHE A 92 -0.45 -10.51 -9.43
CA PHE A 92 -0.42 -9.25 -10.18
C PHE A 92 -1.81 -8.61 -10.23
N ASN A 93 -2.82 -9.37 -10.61
CA ASN A 93 -4.19 -8.87 -10.74
C ASN A 93 -4.71 -8.29 -9.42
N ILE A 94 -4.65 -9.08 -8.34
CA ILE A 94 -5.14 -8.68 -7.02
C ILE A 94 -4.37 -7.47 -6.50
N GLY A 95 -3.03 -7.48 -6.60
CA GLY A 95 -2.19 -6.37 -6.15
C GLY A 95 -2.41 -5.09 -6.95
N ALA A 96 -2.61 -5.18 -8.27
CA ALA A 96 -2.93 -4.03 -9.11
C ALA A 96 -4.30 -3.43 -8.76
N MET A 97 -5.32 -4.25 -8.52
CA MET A 97 -6.64 -3.80 -8.08
C MET A 97 -6.57 -3.08 -6.73
N ILE A 98 -5.92 -3.67 -5.73
CA ILE A 98 -5.80 -3.09 -4.38
C ILE A 98 -5.13 -1.71 -4.44
N ARG A 99 -4.09 -1.56 -5.24
CA ARG A 99 -3.28 -0.33 -5.31
C ARG A 99 -3.79 0.70 -6.30
N TRP A 100 -4.77 0.36 -7.15
CA TRP A 100 -5.17 1.16 -8.30
C TRP A 100 -5.48 2.62 -7.96
N LEU A 101 -6.30 2.84 -6.95
CA LEU A 101 -6.81 4.16 -6.57
C LEU A 101 -5.97 4.90 -5.53
N ASP A 102 -4.80 4.36 -5.15
CA ASP A 102 -4.02 4.91 -4.04
C ASP A 102 -4.88 5.10 -2.76
N PHE A 103 -5.76 4.14 -2.47
CA PHE A 103 -6.77 4.24 -1.43
C PHE A 103 -6.66 3.16 -0.36
N ASN A 104 -5.67 2.26 -0.47
CA ASN A 104 -5.33 1.26 0.54
C ASN A 104 -4.46 1.87 1.65
N ASP A 105 -4.15 1.08 2.67
CA ASP A 105 -3.39 1.50 3.85
C ASP A 105 -2.09 2.25 3.53
N THR A 106 -1.50 2.86 4.54
CA THR A 106 -0.21 3.57 4.41
C THR A 106 0.64 3.37 5.66
N TRP A 107 1.95 3.27 5.46
CA TRP A 107 2.97 3.32 6.48
C TRP A 107 3.91 4.49 6.21
N LEU A 108 4.08 5.38 7.22
CA LEU A 108 4.95 6.56 7.11
C LEU A 108 6.13 6.43 8.08
N ALA A 109 7.33 6.50 7.52
CA ALA A 109 8.60 6.42 8.25
C ALA A 109 9.70 7.15 7.45
N ALA A 110 10.97 6.78 7.55
CA ALA A 110 12.01 7.30 6.67
C ALA A 110 11.75 6.95 5.19
N GLU A 111 11.18 5.76 4.95
CA GLU A 111 10.49 5.42 3.71
C GLU A 111 9.00 5.28 4.01
N TRP A 112 8.15 5.66 3.06
CA TRP A 112 6.72 5.42 3.10
C TRP A 112 6.31 4.37 2.08
N GLY A 113 5.18 3.72 2.33
CA GLY A 113 4.68 2.66 1.46
C GLY A 113 3.31 2.18 1.90
N HIS A 114 2.84 1.13 1.24
CA HIS A 114 1.52 0.57 1.43
C HIS A 114 1.66 -0.93 1.70
N PRO A 115 1.79 -1.35 2.97
CA PRO A 115 2.07 -2.76 3.26
C PRO A 115 0.97 -3.74 2.83
N SER A 116 -0.28 -3.31 2.67
CA SER A 116 -1.33 -4.15 2.07
C SER A 116 -1.08 -4.50 0.60
N ASP A 117 -0.12 -3.85 -0.07
CA ASP A 117 0.37 -4.25 -1.39
C ASP A 117 0.88 -5.71 -1.43
N ASN A 118 1.28 -6.25 -0.28
CA ASN A 118 1.68 -7.65 -0.15
C ASN A 118 0.50 -8.63 -0.26
N LEU A 119 -0.74 -8.17 -0.03
CA LEU A 119 -1.92 -9.04 -0.01
C LEU A 119 -2.18 -9.73 -1.35
N GLY A 120 -1.78 -9.10 -2.47
CA GLY A 120 -1.91 -9.71 -3.79
C GLY A 120 -1.25 -11.10 -3.87
N GLY A 121 0.01 -11.20 -3.45
CA GLY A 121 0.75 -12.46 -3.41
C GLY A 121 0.24 -13.41 -2.32
N ILE A 122 -0.06 -12.88 -1.13
CA ILE A 122 -0.54 -13.67 0.01
C ILE A 122 -1.89 -14.36 -0.34
N LEU A 123 -2.85 -13.59 -0.85
CA LEU A 123 -4.19 -14.11 -1.13
C LEU A 123 -4.20 -15.08 -2.32
N ALA A 124 -3.44 -14.78 -3.37
CA ALA A 124 -3.30 -15.66 -4.52
C ALA A 124 -2.71 -17.01 -4.14
N VAL A 125 -1.64 -17.02 -3.33
CA VAL A 125 -1.00 -18.27 -2.90
C VAL A 125 -1.87 -19.01 -1.90
N ALA A 126 -2.54 -18.32 -0.98
CA ALA A 126 -3.43 -18.94 -0.02
C ALA A 126 -4.62 -19.65 -0.68
N ASP A 127 -5.27 -19.02 -1.67
CA ASP A 127 -6.37 -19.63 -2.43
C ASP A 127 -5.89 -20.83 -3.25
N TYR A 128 -4.79 -20.68 -3.98
CA TYR A 128 -4.19 -21.78 -4.75
C TYR A 128 -3.85 -22.99 -3.87
N LEU A 129 -3.19 -22.77 -2.73
CA LEU A 129 -2.83 -23.84 -1.79
C LEU A 129 -4.06 -24.49 -1.15
N SER A 130 -5.06 -23.71 -0.77
CA SER A 130 -6.28 -24.23 -0.14
C SER A 130 -7.04 -25.14 -1.10
N ARG A 131 -7.22 -24.71 -2.35
CA ARG A 131 -7.87 -25.51 -3.38
C ARG A 131 -7.09 -26.79 -3.72
N ARG A 132 -5.76 -26.67 -3.84
CA ARG A 132 -4.89 -27.81 -4.05
C ARG A 132 -4.95 -28.81 -2.88
N ASN A 133 -4.86 -28.30 -1.65
CA ASN A 133 -4.94 -29.12 -0.45
C ASN A 133 -6.28 -29.90 -0.38
N ARG A 134 -7.40 -29.25 -0.67
CA ARG A 134 -8.71 -29.94 -0.71
C ARG A 134 -8.73 -31.03 -1.79
N ALA A 135 -8.21 -30.76 -2.97
CA ALA A 135 -8.14 -31.75 -4.05
C ALA A 135 -7.29 -32.98 -3.67
N GLU A 136 -6.30 -32.78 -2.81
CA GLU A 136 -5.41 -33.83 -2.29
C GLU A 136 -5.91 -34.41 -0.93
N GLY A 137 -7.08 -34.04 -0.45
CA GLY A 137 -7.64 -34.51 0.82
C GLY A 137 -6.97 -33.92 2.08
N ARG A 138 -6.26 -32.83 1.94
CA ARG A 138 -5.60 -32.10 3.04
C ARG A 138 -6.43 -30.89 3.48
N PRO A 139 -6.27 -30.43 4.75
CA PRO A 139 -6.97 -29.22 5.22
C PRO A 139 -6.57 -27.99 4.39
N ALA A 140 -7.55 -27.14 4.08
CA ALA A 140 -7.32 -25.82 3.51
C ALA A 140 -6.63 -24.89 4.54
N LEU A 141 -5.97 -23.84 4.07
CA LEU A 141 -5.54 -22.73 4.91
C LEU A 141 -6.78 -21.96 5.41
N THR A 142 -6.62 -21.29 6.54
CA THR A 142 -7.66 -20.43 7.13
C THR A 142 -7.38 -18.95 6.86
N MET A 143 -8.39 -18.10 7.02
CA MET A 143 -8.21 -16.66 6.95
C MET A 143 -7.32 -16.13 8.09
N ARG A 144 -7.16 -16.88 9.19
CA ARG A 144 -6.15 -16.58 10.21
C ARG A 144 -4.73 -16.70 9.66
N ASP A 145 -4.46 -17.70 8.82
CA ASP A 145 -3.15 -17.86 8.17
C ASP A 145 -2.86 -16.69 7.23
N VAL A 146 -3.87 -16.23 6.47
CA VAL A 146 -3.78 -15.03 5.62
C VAL A 146 -3.47 -13.79 6.47
N MET A 147 -4.21 -13.54 7.55
CA MET A 147 -3.97 -12.40 8.43
C MET A 147 -2.61 -12.48 9.12
N THR A 148 -2.14 -13.67 9.49
CA THR A 148 -0.80 -13.88 10.03
C THR A 148 0.27 -13.49 9.00
N ALA A 149 0.12 -13.91 7.75
CA ALA A 149 1.03 -13.54 6.66
C ALA A 149 0.98 -12.04 6.38
N MET A 150 -0.20 -11.41 6.42
CA MET A 150 -0.33 -9.94 6.32
C MET A 150 0.45 -9.22 7.42
N ILE A 151 0.27 -9.63 8.69
CA ILE A 151 0.99 -9.03 9.82
C ILE A 151 2.50 -9.16 9.62
N LYS A 152 2.97 -10.35 9.23
CA LYS A 152 4.40 -10.59 8.99
C LYS A 152 4.95 -9.77 7.82
N ALA A 153 4.22 -9.65 6.73
CA ALA A 153 4.65 -8.85 5.58
C ALA A 153 4.66 -7.35 5.91
N HIS A 154 3.65 -6.84 6.61
CA HIS A 154 3.62 -5.47 7.11
C HIS A 154 4.84 -5.17 7.99
N GLU A 155 5.16 -6.06 8.90
CA GLU A 155 6.28 -5.87 9.82
C GLU A 155 7.62 -5.86 9.10
N ILE A 156 7.88 -6.80 8.19
CA ILE A 156 9.13 -6.83 7.41
C ILE A 156 9.28 -5.53 6.61
N GLN A 157 8.25 -5.16 5.84
CA GLN A 157 8.27 -3.95 5.02
C GLN A 157 8.43 -2.69 5.88
N GLY A 158 7.66 -2.58 6.94
CA GLY A 158 7.62 -1.36 7.75
C GLY A 158 8.84 -1.18 8.63
N VAL A 159 9.41 -2.25 9.21
CA VAL A 159 10.64 -2.16 10.02
C VAL A 159 11.84 -1.79 9.15
N LEU A 160 11.94 -2.38 7.96
CA LEU A 160 12.97 -1.99 6.98
C LEU A 160 12.83 -0.52 6.52
N ALA A 161 11.63 0.04 6.57
CA ALA A 161 11.34 1.43 6.20
C ALA A 161 11.56 2.43 7.34
N LEU A 162 11.70 1.99 8.61
CA LEU A 162 11.70 2.90 9.76
C LEU A 162 12.81 3.96 9.69
N GLU A 163 14.03 3.54 9.41
CA GLU A 163 15.21 4.43 9.37
C GLU A 163 15.96 4.38 8.03
N ASN A 164 15.49 3.59 7.06
CA ASN A 164 16.12 3.46 5.75
C ASN A 164 15.26 4.11 4.68
N SER A 165 15.78 5.15 4.04
CA SER A 165 15.07 5.91 3.01
C SER A 165 15.53 5.50 1.61
N TYR A 166 14.75 4.70 0.95
CA TYR A 166 15.00 4.21 -0.42
C TYR A 166 14.73 5.29 -1.47
N ASN A 167 13.74 6.15 -1.22
CA ASN A 167 13.43 7.25 -2.12
C ASN A 167 14.57 8.28 -2.25
N ARG A 168 15.41 8.44 -1.24
CA ARG A 168 16.56 9.37 -1.28
C ARG A 168 17.68 8.88 -2.19
N VAL A 169 17.73 7.59 -2.50
CA VAL A 169 18.66 7.00 -3.47
C VAL A 169 17.99 6.67 -4.81
N GLY A 170 16.76 7.17 -5.04
CA GLY A 170 16.04 7.01 -6.31
C GLY A 170 15.29 5.68 -6.47
N LEU A 171 15.19 4.89 -5.39
CA LEU A 171 14.48 3.62 -5.37
C LEU A 171 13.03 3.79 -4.90
N ASP A 172 12.15 2.94 -5.38
CA ASP A 172 10.74 2.92 -4.98
C ASP A 172 10.50 1.90 -3.86
N HIS A 173 9.58 2.22 -2.94
CA HIS A 173 9.21 1.35 -1.83
C HIS A 173 8.70 -0.04 -2.23
N VAL A 174 8.26 -0.23 -3.47
CA VAL A 174 7.79 -1.55 -3.95
C VAL A 174 8.88 -2.62 -3.94
N LEU A 175 10.17 -2.25 -3.84
CA LEU A 175 11.23 -3.22 -3.60
C LEU A 175 11.05 -3.93 -2.24
N LEU A 176 10.52 -3.21 -1.23
CA LEU A 176 10.21 -3.78 0.09
C LEU A 176 8.99 -4.70 0.04
N VAL A 177 7.98 -4.35 -0.79
CA VAL A 177 6.84 -5.26 -1.09
C VAL A 177 7.35 -6.58 -1.65
N ARG A 178 8.28 -6.53 -2.61
CA ARG A 178 8.87 -7.74 -3.19
C ARG A 178 9.60 -8.57 -2.13
N ALA A 179 10.45 -7.95 -1.30
CA ALA A 179 11.20 -8.66 -0.28
C ALA A 179 10.28 -9.29 0.78
N ALA A 180 9.32 -8.54 1.30
CA ALA A 180 8.37 -9.00 2.32
C ALA A 180 7.43 -10.09 1.79
N SER A 181 6.82 -9.88 0.61
CA SER A 181 5.99 -10.89 -0.04
C SER A 181 6.76 -12.18 -0.31
N THR A 182 8.04 -12.08 -0.77
CA THR A 182 8.86 -13.27 -1.03
C THR A 182 9.06 -14.10 0.24
N ALA A 183 9.35 -13.46 1.37
CA ALA A 183 9.56 -14.15 2.64
C ALA A 183 8.30 -14.91 3.09
N VAL A 184 7.16 -14.21 3.18
CA VAL A 184 5.92 -14.81 3.70
C VAL A 184 5.35 -15.86 2.74
N VAL A 185 5.40 -15.61 1.43
CA VAL A 185 4.88 -16.55 0.43
C VAL A 185 5.73 -17.84 0.37
N THR A 186 7.06 -17.73 0.49
CA THR A 186 7.93 -18.91 0.55
C THR A 186 7.59 -19.77 1.76
N GLN A 187 7.39 -19.16 2.92
CA GLN A 187 6.97 -19.88 4.12
C GLN A 187 5.59 -20.52 3.96
N MET A 188 4.60 -19.80 3.38
CA MET A 188 3.27 -20.34 3.10
C MET A 188 3.30 -21.55 2.17
N LEU A 189 4.21 -21.58 1.19
CA LEU A 189 4.42 -22.72 0.30
C LEU A 189 5.07 -23.93 1.00
N GLY A 190 5.41 -23.81 2.29
CA GLY A 190 6.07 -24.85 3.08
C GLY A 190 7.60 -24.79 2.97
N GLY A 191 8.16 -23.67 2.55
CA GLY A 191 9.60 -23.48 2.43
C GLY A 191 10.29 -23.51 3.80
N SER A 192 11.44 -24.20 3.85
CA SER A 192 12.33 -24.20 5.02
C SER A 192 12.96 -22.81 5.23
N ARG A 193 13.51 -22.60 6.42
CA ARG A 193 14.29 -21.40 6.76
C ARG A 193 15.34 -21.06 5.70
N ASP A 194 16.09 -22.04 5.22
CA ASP A 194 17.12 -21.85 4.21
C ASP A 194 16.52 -21.49 2.84
N GLN A 195 15.37 -22.06 2.49
CA GLN A 195 14.66 -21.69 1.28
C GLN A 195 14.10 -20.24 1.35
N VAL A 196 13.67 -19.79 2.53
CA VAL A 196 13.28 -18.39 2.73
C VAL A 196 14.50 -17.48 2.56
N ILE A 197 15.65 -17.79 3.15
CA ILE A 197 16.90 -17.02 2.96
C ILE A 197 17.26 -16.96 1.47
N ASN A 198 17.22 -18.09 0.77
CA ASN A 198 17.53 -18.15 -0.65
C ASN A 198 16.55 -17.31 -1.49
N ALA A 199 15.26 -17.42 -1.25
CA ALA A 199 14.24 -16.66 -1.96
C ALA A 199 14.39 -15.15 -1.75
N VAL A 200 14.53 -14.71 -0.48
CA VAL A 200 14.66 -13.29 -0.12
C VAL A 200 15.98 -12.70 -0.66
N SER A 201 17.07 -13.47 -0.69
CA SER A 201 18.32 -13.01 -1.30
C SER A 201 18.14 -12.71 -2.79
N ASN A 202 17.42 -13.56 -3.52
CA ASN A 202 17.08 -13.32 -4.92
C ASN A 202 16.17 -12.09 -5.09
N ALA A 203 15.27 -11.83 -4.15
CA ALA A 203 14.43 -10.63 -4.19
C ALA A 203 15.26 -9.33 -4.11
N TRP A 204 16.38 -9.33 -3.40
CA TRP A 204 17.30 -8.18 -3.35
C TRP A 204 18.15 -8.06 -4.62
N ILE A 205 18.55 -9.18 -5.23
CA ILE A 205 19.34 -9.18 -6.47
C ILE A 205 18.51 -8.73 -7.68
N ASP A 206 17.21 -9.03 -7.70
CA ASP A 206 16.31 -8.68 -8.82
C ASP A 206 16.14 -7.15 -9.01
N GLY A 207 17.07 -6.40 -8.55
CA GLY A 207 17.24 -4.99 -8.81
C GLY A 207 16.30 -4.07 -8.03
N GLY A 208 16.67 -2.83 -8.05
CA GLY A 208 15.90 -1.74 -7.50
C GLY A 208 14.77 -1.33 -8.43
N ALA A 209 13.56 -1.21 -7.91
CA ALA A 209 12.52 -0.49 -8.61
C ALA A 209 12.85 1.00 -8.63
N LEU A 210 13.08 1.58 -9.82
CA LEU A 210 13.34 3.01 -9.95
C LEU A 210 12.07 3.81 -9.72
N ARG A 211 12.19 4.94 -9.02
CA ARG A 211 11.06 5.80 -8.63
C ARG A 211 10.62 6.79 -9.73
N THR A 212 11.23 6.81 -10.89
CA THR A 212 10.98 7.75 -11.98
C THR A 212 9.50 7.99 -12.29
N TYR A 213 8.69 6.91 -12.28
CA TYR A 213 7.27 6.96 -12.63
C TYR A 213 6.35 7.59 -11.55
N ARG A 214 6.91 8.07 -10.44
CA ARG A 214 6.19 8.82 -9.41
C ARG A 214 6.51 10.30 -9.40
N HIS A 215 7.42 10.73 -10.24
CA HIS A 215 7.90 12.11 -10.29
C HIS A 215 7.63 12.75 -11.66
N ALA A 216 7.21 14.03 -11.63
CA ALA A 216 7.08 14.84 -12.82
C ALA A 216 8.44 14.94 -13.57
N PRO A 217 8.44 14.92 -14.91
CA PRO A 217 7.28 14.84 -15.81
C PRO A 217 6.83 13.41 -16.14
N ASN A 218 7.35 12.38 -15.48
CA ASN A 218 7.13 10.98 -15.83
C ASN A 218 6.05 10.28 -14.98
N THR A 219 5.27 11.03 -14.20
CA THR A 219 4.20 10.45 -13.38
C THR A 219 3.17 9.75 -14.29
N GLY A 220 2.80 8.52 -13.94
CA GLY A 220 1.89 7.76 -14.77
C GLY A 220 1.31 6.53 -14.06
N SER A 221 0.43 5.81 -14.77
CA SER A 221 -0.36 4.70 -14.24
C SER A 221 0.46 3.53 -13.66
N ARG A 222 1.77 3.43 -13.97
CA ARG A 222 2.63 2.42 -13.34
C ARG A 222 2.62 2.51 -11.82
N LYS A 223 2.46 3.69 -11.23
CA LYS A 223 2.38 3.84 -9.77
C LYS A 223 1.24 3.01 -9.16
N SER A 224 0.16 2.78 -9.92
CA SER A 224 -1.01 2.04 -9.49
C SER A 224 -0.87 0.53 -9.60
N TRP A 225 0.02 0.01 -10.47
CA TRP A 225 0.21 -1.43 -10.66
C TRP A 225 1.62 -1.94 -10.32
N ALA A 226 2.55 -1.05 -9.96
CA ALA A 226 3.91 -1.44 -9.59
C ALA A 226 3.97 -2.36 -8.37
N ALA A 227 3.04 -2.19 -7.42
CA ALA A 227 2.90 -3.08 -6.28
C ALA A 227 2.42 -4.48 -6.69
N GLY A 228 1.46 -4.57 -7.61
CA GLY A 228 1.01 -5.84 -8.20
C GLY A 228 2.16 -6.57 -8.92
N ASP A 229 2.99 -5.83 -9.69
CA ASP A 229 4.20 -6.38 -10.31
C ASP A 229 5.20 -6.88 -9.25
N ALA A 230 5.41 -6.14 -8.17
CA ALA A 230 6.35 -6.50 -7.11
C ALA A 230 5.94 -7.79 -6.37
N THR A 231 4.67 -7.89 -5.93
CA THR A 231 4.17 -9.07 -5.21
C THR A 231 4.05 -10.29 -6.14
N SER A 232 3.73 -10.10 -7.43
CA SER A 232 3.75 -11.14 -8.46
C SER A 232 5.15 -11.74 -8.66
N ARG A 233 6.17 -10.88 -8.79
CA ARG A 233 7.57 -11.31 -8.86
C ARG A 233 8.01 -12.06 -7.62
N ALA A 234 7.53 -11.65 -6.44
CA ALA A 234 7.79 -12.34 -5.19
C ALA A 234 7.25 -13.78 -5.19
N VAL A 235 6.02 -13.99 -5.67
CA VAL A 235 5.46 -15.34 -5.83
C VAL A 235 6.30 -16.18 -6.77
N ARG A 236 6.75 -15.62 -7.89
CA ARG A 236 7.63 -16.33 -8.83
C ARG A 236 8.97 -16.73 -8.20
N LEU A 237 9.61 -15.82 -7.45
CA LEU A 237 10.87 -16.10 -6.75
C LEU A 237 10.70 -17.19 -5.68
N ALA A 238 9.60 -17.14 -4.93
CA ALA A 238 9.26 -18.17 -3.97
C ALA A 238 9.13 -19.55 -4.64
N LEU A 239 8.38 -19.64 -5.75
CA LEU A 239 8.23 -20.90 -6.50
C LEU A 239 9.56 -21.42 -7.05
N ILE A 240 10.45 -20.55 -7.51
CA ILE A 240 11.80 -20.92 -7.95
C ILE A 240 12.59 -21.48 -6.78
N ALA A 241 12.60 -20.82 -5.61
CA ALA A 241 13.31 -21.31 -4.43
C ALA A 241 12.77 -22.66 -3.94
N MET A 242 11.46 -22.91 -4.10
CA MET A 242 10.85 -24.21 -3.78
C MET A 242 11.31 -25.36 -4.67
N THR A 243 11.89 -25.09 -5.85
CA THR A 243 12.52 -26.12 -6.67
C THR A 243 13.88 -26.58 -6.14
N GLY A 244 14.41 -25.94 -5.10
CA GLY A 244 15.74 -26.16 -4.57
C GLY A 244 16.81 -25.24 -5.18
N GLU A 245 16.42 -24.22 -5.96
CA GLU A 245 17.36 -23.25 -6.51
C GLU A 245 18.05 -22.47 -5.39
N MET A 246 19.33 -22.21 -5.61
CA MET A 246 20.19 -21.57 -4.63
C MET A 246 19.91 -20.08 -4.47
N GLY A 247 20.24 -19.56 -3.30
CA GLY A 247 20.33 -18.13 -3.04
C GLY A 247 21.77 -17.61 -2.97
N TYR A 248 21.88 -16.34 -2.62
CA TYR A 248 23.13 -15.59 -2.58
C TYR A 248 23.31 -14.97 -1.20
N PRO A 249 24.07 -15.62 -0.30
CA PRO A 249 24.11 -15.27 1.11
C PRO A 249 24.54 -13.81 1.38
N SER A 250 25.41 -13.25 0.56
CA SER A 250 25.88 -11.85 0.66
C SER A 250 25.22 -10.91 -0.36
N ALA A 251 23.95 -11.12 -0.69
CA ALA A 251 23.21 -10.28 -1.63
C ALA A 251 23.21 -8.79 -1.25
N LEU A 252 23.23 -8.48 0.03
CA LEU A 252 23.27 -7.12 0.54
C LEU A 252 24.68 -6.59 0.70
N THR A 253 25.60 -7.40 1.24
CA THR A 253 26.90 -6.95 1.74
C THR A 253 28.10 -7.26 0.84
N ALA A 254 27.91 -7.98 -0.28
CA ALA A 254 29.00 -8.28 -1.21
C ALA A 254 29.66 -6.98 -1.71
N GLY A 255 30.95 -6.81 -1.44
CA GLY A 255 31.69 -5.61 -1.84
C GLY A 255 31.63 -5.42 -3.34
N THR A 256 31.34 -4.20 -3.81
CA THR A 256 31.20 -3.81 -5.22
C THR A 256 29.93 -4.34 -5.89
N TRP A 257 29.42 -5.51 -5.51
CA TRP A 257 28.35 -6.23 -6.22
C TRP A 257 27.06 -6.36 -5.43
N GLY A 258 27.09 -6.14 -4.10
CA GLY A 258 25.92 -6.23 -3.24
C GLY A 258 25.05 -4.96 -3.27
N PHE A 259 23.82 -5.11 -2.80
CA PHE A 259 22.81 -4.05 -2.80
C PHE A 259 23.31 -2.75 -2.13
N PHE A 260 24.03 -2.86 -1.01
CA PHE A 260 24.51 -1.69 -0.28
C PHE A 260 25.47 -0.84 -1.12
N ASP A 261 26.46 -1.49 -1.72
CA ASP A 261 27.47 -0.78 -2.53
C ASP A 261 26.89 -0.23 -3.83
N VAL A 262 26.01 -1.00 -4.50
CA VAL A 262 25.51 -0.67 -5.84
C VAL A 262 24.36 0.35 -5.78
N LEU A 263 23.42 0.17 -4.84
CA LEU A 263 22.13 0.89 -4.84
C LEU A 263 21.88 1.74 -3.58
N PHE A 264 22.69 1.57 -2.53
CA PHE A 264 22.41 2.21 -1.23
C PHE A 264 23.61 3.01 -0.68
N GLU A 265 24.44 3.55 -1.56
CA GLU A 265 25.59 4.41 -1.22
C GLU A 265 26.59 3.77 -0.25
N GLY A 266 26.69 2.44 -0.24
CA GLY A 266 27.53 1.67 0.67
C GLY A 266 27.02 1.61 2.11
N LYS A 267 25.81 2.08 2.40
CA LYS A 267 25.26 2.14 3.76
C LYS A 267 24.52 0.85 4.09
N PRO A 268 24.79 0.21 5.23
CA PRO A 268 23.98 -0.93 5.72
C PRO A 268 22.62 -0.43 6.21
N PHE A 269 21.62 -1.34 6.21
CA PHE A 269 20.33 -1.04 6.82
C PHE A 269 20.45 -0.88 8.34
N THR A 270 19.69 0.09 8.85
CA THR A 270 19.43 0.26 10.29
C THR A 270 18.11 -0.38 10.62
N LEU A 271 18.11 -1.33 11.56
CA LEU A 271 16.89 -1.94 12.10
C LEU A 271 16.75 -1.50 13.56
N PRO A 272 15.92 -0.48 13.85
CA PRO A 272 15.81 0.09 15.19
C PRO A 272 15.07 -0.83 16.16
N ARG A 273 14.45 -1.90 15.66
CA ARG A 273 13.72 -2.89 16.45
C ARG A 273 13.72 -4.26 15.76
N GLY A 274 13.46 -5.31 16.52
CA GLY A 274 13.15 -6.64 15.99
C GLY A 274 11.77 -6.71 15.34
N PHE A 275 11.50 -7.77 14.58
CA PHE A 275 10.21 -8.02 13.95
C PHE A 275 9.20 -8.57 14.97
N GLY A 276 7.96 -8.09 14.88
CA GLY A 276 6.81 -8.47 15.71
C GLY A 276 5.48 -8.20 15.01
N SER A 277 4.64 -7.31 15.56
CA SER A 277 3.35 -6.88 14.98
C SER A 277 3.14 -5.36 14.97
N TYR A 278 4.19 -4.61 15.31
CA TYR A 278 4.13 -3.17 15.52
C TYR A 278 3.60 -2.41 14.31
N VAL A 279 4.02 -2.78 13.11
CA VAL A 279 3.61 -2.07 11.89
C VAL A 279 2.10 -2.25 11.64
N MET A 280 1.60 -3.47 11.73
CA MET A 280 0.17 -3.72 11.59
C MET A 280 -0.66 -3.01 12.66
N GLU A 281 -0.21 -3.01 13.91
CA GLU A 281 -0.92 -2.33 15.02
C GLU A 281 -1.01 -0.81 14.83
N ASN A 282 -0.06 -0.22 14.10
CA ASN A 282 0.07 1.22 13.91
C ASN A 282 -0.18 1.68 12.47
N ILE A 283 -0.67 0.79 11.61
CA ILE A 283 -0.95 1.13 10.20
C ILE A 283 -1.95 2.28 10.09
N LEU A 284 -1.81 3.08 9.05
CA LEU A 284 -2.68 4.21 8.74
C LEU A 284 -3.64 3.80 7.62
N PHE A 285 -4.95 3.95 7.86
CA PHE A 285 -5.97 3.70 6.83
C PHE A 285 -6.24 4.97 6.01
N LYS A 286 -6.50 4.82 4.73
CA LYS A 286 -7.13 5.84 3.91
C LYS A 286 -8.62 5.52 3.84
N ILE A 287 -9.42 6.21 4.61
CA ILE A 287 -10.84 5.84 4.78
C ILE A 287 -11.74 6.71 3.92
N SER A 288 -11.69 8.02 4.10
CA SER A 288 -12.67 8.95 3.54
C SER A 288 -12.29 9.48 2.17
N TYR A 289 -10.99 9.59 1.88
CA TYR A 289 -10.52 10.24 0.65
C TYR A 289 -9.42 9.42 -0.02
N PRO A 290 -9.49 9.18 -1.34
CA PRO A 290 -8.41 8.56 -2.13
C PRO A 290 -7.32 9.60 -2.44
N ALA A 291 -6.78 10.27 -1.42
CA ALA A 291 -5.78 11.30 -1.53
C ALA A 291 -4.40 10.76 -1.12
N GLU A 292 -3.34 11.28 -1.70
CA GLU A 292 -1.98 11.05 -1.19
C GLU A 292 -1.96 11.37 0.31
N PHE A 293 -1.29 10.54 1.12
CA PHE A 293 -1.56 10.50 2.56
C PHE A 293 -1.23 11.82 3.28
N HIS A 294 -0.21 12.56 2.82
CA HIS A 294 0.16 13.86 3.40
C HIS A 294 -0.89 14.95 3.18
N ALA A 295 -1.79 14.77 2.20
CA ALA A 295 -2.89 15.70 1.92
C ALA A 295 -4.19 15.40 2.67
N GLN A 296 -4.32 14.23 3.32
CA GLN A 296 -5.58 13.79 3.91
C GLN A 296 -6.24 14.84 4.80
N THR A 297 -5.49 15.44 5.71
CA THR A 297 -6.00 16.46 6.63
C THR A 297 -6.18 17.84 5.97
N ALA A 298 -5.44 18.13 4.88
CA ALA A 298 -5.67 19.33 4.09
C ALA A 298 -7.00 19.25 3.32
N VAL A 299 -7.34 18.06 2.79
CA VAL A 299 -8.62 17.79 2.15
C VAL A 299 -9.77 17.94 3.16
N GLU A 300 -9.62 17.34 4.35
CA GLU A 300 -10.62 17.45 5.43
C GLU A 300 -10.82 18.91 5.86
N ALA A 301 -9.74 19.70 5.97
CA ALA A 301 -9.81 21.13 6.25
C ALA A 301 -10.50 21.92 5.10
N GLY A 302 -10.20 21.59 3.85
CA GLY A 302 -10.87 22.18 2.68
C GLY A 302 -12.36 21.89 2.64
N MET A 303 -12.77 20.67 2.98
CA MET A 303 -14.19 20.31 3.08
C MET A 303 -14.92 21.07 4.20
N ALA A 304 -14.25 21.23 5.34
CA ALA A 304 -14.81 22.03 6.46
C ALA A 304 -15.03 23.51 6.07
N LEU A 305 -14.24 24.03 5.13
CA LEU A 305 -14.36 25.41 4.63
C LEU A 305 -15.32 25.54 3.43
N HIS A 306 -15.77 24.44 2.82
CA HIS A 306 -16.60 24.47 1.61
C HIS A 306 -17.79 25.42 1.71
N ASP A 307 -18.61 25.31 2.76
CA ASP A 307 -19.80 26.11 2.91
C ASP A 307 -19.52 27.63 3.04
N ALA A 308 -18.38 27.99 3.58
CA ALA A 308 -17.94 29.37 3.72
C ALA A 308 -17.45 29.98 2.40
N VAL A 309 -17.01 29.14 1.42
CA VAL A 309 -16.37 29.63 0.20
C VAL A 309 -17.15 29.35 -1.11
N LYS A 310 -18.02 28.33 -1.15
CA LYS A 310 -18.70 27.87 -2.36
C LYS A 310 -19.49 28.97 -3.11
N GLY A 311 -20.00 29.96 -2.43
CA GLY A 311 -20.72 31.10 -3.01
C GLY A 311 -19.83 32.29 -3.37
N ARG A 312 -18.53 32.24 -3.12
CA ARG A 312 -17.57 33.35 -3.25
C ARG A 312 -16.25 32.95 -3.91
N LEU A 313 -16.23 31.89 -4.73
CA LEU A 313 -14.99 31.36 -5.34
C LEU A 313 -14.23 32.42 -6.17
N ASP A 314 -14.97 33.26 -6.89
CA ASP A 314 -14.41 34.33 -7.72
C ASP A 314 -13.79 35.46 -6.87
N GLU A 315 -14.25 35.63 -5.62
CA GLU A 315 -13.75 36.65 -4.69
C GLU A 315 -12.48 36.21 -3.95
N ILE A 316 -12.07 34.94 -4.08
CA ILE A 316 -10.86 34.44 -3.43
C ILE A 316 -9.63 35.10 -4.04
N GLU A 317 -8.85 35.77 -3.18
CA GLU A 317 -7.55 36.34 -3.53
C GLU A 317 -6.44 35.27 -3.48
N ARG A 318 -6.37 34.54 -2.39
CA ARG A 318 -5.40 33.45 -2.20
C ARG A 318 -5.90 32.40 -1.19
N VAL A 319 -5.34 31.20 -1.29
CA VAL A 319 -5.49 30.12 -0.30
C VAL A 319 -4.12 29.76 0.25
N VAL A 320 -3.98 29.69 1.55
CA VAL A 320 -2.75 29.23 2.22
C VAL A 320 -2.97 27.84 2.74
N ILE A 321 -2.07 26.93 2.34
CA ILE A 321 -2.02 25.54 2.81
C ILE A 321 -0.71 25.37 3.57
N GLU A 322 -0.79 25.16 4.88
CA GLU A 322 0.38 24.81 5.68
C GLU A 322 0.48 23.29 5.79
N THR A 323 1.67 22.74 5.59
CA THR A 323 1.95 21.30 5.61
C THR A 323 3.32 21.01 6.22
N GLN A 324 3.66 19.73 6.39
CA GLN A 324 4.99 19.28 6.83
C GLN A 324 5.97 19.18 5.65
N GLU A 325 7.28 19.12 5.91
CA GLU A 325 8.34 19.02 4.89
C GLU A 325 8.07 17.92 3.86
N ALA A 326 7.65 16.75 4.31
CA ALA A 326 7.40 15.61 3.43
C ALA A 326 6.27 15.90 2.44
N GLY A 327 5.15 16.48 2.89
CA GLY A 327 4.05 16.89 2.02
C GLY A 327 4.49 17.92 0.98
N ARG A 328 5.17 18.98 1.43
CA ARG A 328 5.68 20.00 0.52
C ARG A 328 6.61 19.42 -0.55
N ARG A 329 7.51 18.53 -0.17
CA ARG A 329 8.47 17.90 -1.10
C ARG A 329 7.81 16.98 -2.12
N ILE A 330 6.70 16.32 -1.77
CA ILE A 330 6.12 15.23 -2.56
C ILE A 330 4.95 15.72 -3.42
N ILE A 331 4.06 16.52 -2.84
CA ILE A 331 2.75 16.84 -3.43
C ILE A 331 2.50 18.33 -3.68
N ASP A 332 3.45 19.21 -3.40
CA ASP A 332 3.41 20.60 -3.86
C ASP A 332 3.79 20.64 -5.35
N LYS A 333 2.77 20.72 -6.22
CA LYS A 333 2.93 20.69 -7.68
C LYS A 333 2.27 21.88 -8.34
N THR A 334 2.99 22.47 -9.28
CA THR A 334 2.51 23.56 -10.15
C THR A 334 2.48 23.12 -11.61
N GLY A 335 1.80 23.88 -12.46
CA GLY A 335 1.69 23.60 -13.89
C GLY A 335 0.59 22.56 -14.22
N PRO A 336 0.57 22.06 -15.47
CA PRO A 336 -0.48 21.16 -15.93
C PRO A 336 -0.43 19.80 -15.21
N LEU A 337 -1.61 19.19 -15.05
CA LEU A 337 -1.80 17.86 -14.49
C LEU A 337 -2.46 16.96 -15.54
N ASP A 338 -1.65 16.17 -16.24
CA ASP A 338 -2.05 15.51 -17.48
C ASP A 338 -2.87 14.23 -17.27
N ASN A 339 -2.90 13.68 -16.04
CA ASN A 339 -3.55 12.40 -15.79
C ASN A 339 -3.97 12.26 -14.30
N PRO A 340 -4.83 11.29 -13.96
CA PRO A 340 -5.27 11.06 -12.57
C PRO A 340 -4.10 10.84 -11.57
N ALA A 341 -2.98 10.26 -12.03
CA ALA A 341 -1.82 10.02 -11.19
C ALA A 341 -1.03 11.30 -10.84
N ASP A 342 -1.14 12.35 -11.64
CA ASP A 342 -0.63 13.67 -11.28
C ASP A 342 -1.53 14.37 -10.28
N ARG A 343 -2.85 14.26 -10.48
CA ARG A 343 -3.88 14.97 -9.71
C ARG A 343 -3.97 14.47 -8.26
N ASP A 344 -3.93 13.16 -8.04
CA ASP A 344 -4.00 12.56 -6.70
C ASP A 344 -2.70 12.73 -5.88
N HIS A 345 -1.64 13.30 -6.50
CA HIS A 345 -0.37 13.69 -5.89
C HIS A 345 -0.12 15.20 -6.00
N CYS A 346 -1.16 16.01 -6.10
CA CYS A 346 -1.11 17.47 -6.09
C CYS A 346 -2.00 18.02 -4.98
N ILE A 347 -1.39 18.53 -3.89
CA ILE A 347 -2.15 19.03 -2.74
C ILE A 347 -3.11 20.17 -3.13
N GLN A 348 -2.68 21.04 -4.05
CA GLN A 348 -3.51 22.14 -4.53
C GLN A 348 -4.74 21.63 -5.27
N TYR A 349 -4.60 20.58 -6.10
CA TYR A 349 -5.74 19.97 -6.80
C TYR A 349 -6.75 19.40 -5.79
N MET A 350 -6.29 18.60 -4.86
CA MET A 350 -7.13 17.93 -3.87
C MET A 350 -7.87 18.93 -2.98
N VAL A 351 -7.19 20.00 -2.54
CA VAL A 351 -7.81 21.06 -1.74
C VAL A 351 -8.77 21.90 -2.60
N ALA A 352 -8.46 22.17 -3.88
CA ALA A 352 -9.37 22.87 -4.77
C ALA A 352 -10.70 22.11 -4.95
N VAL A 353 -10.62 20.81 -5.22
CA VAL A 353 -11.80 19.94 -5.32
C VAL A 353 -12.62 19.96 -4.02
N ALA A 354 -11.96 19.86 -2.87
CA ALA A 354 -12.60 19.90 -1.57
C ALA A 354 -13.34 21.24 -1.32
N LEU A 355 -12.69 22.37 -1.64
CA LEU A 355 -13.29 23.70 -1.49
C LEU A 355 -14.46 23.93 -2.46
N ILE A 356 -14.35 23.47 -3.70
CA ILE A 356 -15.35 23.71 -4.75
C ILE A 356 -16.58 22.79 -4.57
N PHE A 357 -16.35 21.50 -4.31
CA PHE A 357 -17.42 20.48 -4.36
C PHE A 357 -17.82 19.93 -2.98
N GLY A 358 -17.08 20.22 -1.92
CA GLY A 358 -17.32 19.69 -0.58
C GLY A 358 -17.13 18.17 -0.49
N ARG A 359 -16.36 17.58 -1.42
CA ARG A 359 -16.04 16.16 -1.49
C ARG A 359 -14.68 15.94 -2.15
N LEU A 360 -14.14 14.73 -2.00
CA LEU A 360 -13.06 14.21 -2.83
C LEU A 360 -13.23 12.70 -2.97
N THR A 361 -13.51 12.24 -4.18
CA THR A 361 -13.67 10.83 -4.55
C THR A 361 -12.69 10.45 -5.64
N ALA A 362 -12.54 9.16 -5.94
CA ALA A 362 -11.66 8.70 -7.00
C ALA A 362 -12.10 9.22 -8.40
N ALA A 363 -13.39 9.42 -8.62
CA ALA A 363 -13.92 10.00 -9.84
C ALA A 363 -13.52 11.47 -10.04
N ASP A 364 -13.24 12.18 -8.98
CA ASP A 364 -12.83 13.60 -9.05
C ASP A 364 -11.40 13.77 -9.63
N TYR A 365 -10.66 12.70 -9.86
CA TYR A 365 -9.38 12.72 -10.56
C TYR A 365 -9.48 12.43 -12.06
N GLU A 366 -10.63 11.96 -12.56
CA GLU A 366 -10.83 11.67 -13.98
C GLU A 366 -10.95 12.96 -14.80
N ASP A 367 -10.70 12.85 -16.11
CA ASP A 367 -10.61 14.00 -17.00
C ASP A 367 -11.92 14.82 -17.06
N GLU A 368 -13.07 14.18 -16.86
CA GLU A 368 -14.37 14.84 -16.86
C GLU A 368 -14.48 15.91 -15.76
N VAL A 369 -14.06 15.59 -14.53
CA VAL A 369 -14.08 16.56 -13.43
C VAL A 369 -12.90 17.52 -13.52
N ALA A 370 -11.73 17.02 -13.91
CA ALA A 370 -10.52 17.83 -14.05
C ALA A 370 -10.63 18.93 -15.12
N ALA A 371 -11.55 18.79 -16.07
CA ALA A 371 -11.85 19.80 -17.09
C ALA A 371 -12.61 21.02 -16.53
N ASP A 372 -13.07 21.00 -15.27
CA ASP A 372 -13.71 22.17 -14.65
C ASP A 372 -12.70 23.31 -14.45
N PRO A 373 -12.84 24.46 -15.15
CA PRO A 373 -11.85 25.52 -15.14
C PRO A 373 -11.69 26.20 -13.77
N ARG A 374 -12.65 26.02 -12.86
CA ARG A 374 -12.58 26.57 -11.49
C ARG A 374 -11.46 25.91 -10.68
N ILE A 375 -11.16 24.65 -10.98
CA ILE A 375 -10.10 23.90 -10.25
C ILE A 375 -8.75 24.54 -10.52
N ASP A 376 -8.35 24.72 -11.77
CA ASP A 376 -7.05 25.29 -12.10
C ASP A 376 -6.97 26.79 -11.70
N ALA A 377 -8.05 27.55 -11.92
CA ALA A 377 -8.13 28.94 -11.47
C ALA A 377 -7.95 29.09 -9.95
N LEU A 378 -8.43 28.13 -9.16
CA LEU A 378 -8.24 28.14 -7.72
C LEU A 378 -6.84 27.65 -7.32
N ARG A 379 -6.31 26.64 -8.02
CA ARG A 379 -4.94 26.14 -7.80
C ARG A 379 -3.88 27.22 -7.98
N GLU A 380 -4.02 28.07 -8.99
CA GLU A 380 -3.10 29.18 -9.24
C GLU A 380 -3.03 30.22 -8.12
N LYS A 381 -4.07 30.28 -7.29
CA LYS A 381 -4.15 31.17 -6.10
C LYS A 381 -3.63 30.51 -4.82
N MET A 382 -3.18 29.24 -4.87
CA MET A 382 -2.75 28.48 -3.69
C MET A 382 -1.27 28.65 -3.39
N GLN A 383 -0.96 28.85 -2.11
CA GLN A 383 0.40 28.93 -1.58
C GLN A 383 0.58 27.79 -0.58
N VAL A 384 1.55 26.90 -0.87
CA VAL A 384 1.91 25.81 0.04
C VAL A 384 3.14 26.22 0.85
N ALA A 385 2.98 26.27 2.16
CA ALA A 385 4.02 26.64 3.11
C ALA A 385 4.36 25.48 4.04
N GLU A 386 5.65 25.31 4.33
CA GLU A 386 6.08 24.42 5.39
C GLU A 386 5.77 25.04 6.76
N ASN A 387 5.24 24.24 7.67
CA ASN A 387 5.10 24.57 9.09
C ASN A 387 6.07 23.71 9.90
N ASP A 388 7.09 24.36 10.49
CA ASP A 388 8.14 23.68 11.26
C ASP A 388 7.58 22.84 12.42
N GLY A 389 6.46 23.27 13.02
CA GLY A 389 5.78 22.52 14.06
C GLY A 389 5.21 21.20 13.52
N PHE A 390 4.57 21.24 12.36
CA PHE A 390 4.04 20.05 11.70
C PHE A 390 5.17 19.10 11.26
N THR A 391 6.27 19.63 10.73
CA THR A 391 7.46 18.85 10.37
C THR A 391 8.05 18.15 11.59
N LYS A 392 8.22 18.86 12.70
CA LYS A 392 8.74 18.28 13.95
C LYS A 392 7.84 17.16 14.47
N ASP A 393 6.54 17.40 14.49
CA ASP A 393 5.56 16.44 15.01
C ASP A 393 5.33 15.24 14.08
N TYR A 394 5.57 15.39 12.78
CA TYR A 394 5.58 14.30 11.79
C TYR A 394 6.70 13.28 12.09
N PHE A 395 7.89 13.74 12.43
CA PHE A 395 9.03 12.86 12.74
C PHE A 395 9.01 12.34 14.18
N ASP A 396 8.16 12.85 15.06
CA ASP A 396 8.03 12.35 16.43
C ASP A 396 7.37 10.96 16.44
N PRO A 397 8.08 9.89 16.86
CA PRO A 397 7.52 8.53 16.88
C PRO A 397 6.29 8.38 17.79
N ALA A 398 6.16 9.23 18.81
CA ALA A 398 5.02 9.20 19.72
C ALA A 398 3.77 9.86 19.11
N LYS A 399 3.95 10.78 18.17
CA LYS A 399 2.86 11.52 17.54
C LYS A 399 2.46 10.94 16.19
N ARG A 400 3.42 10.74 15.29
CA ARG A 400 3.16 10.38 13.88
C ARG A 400 2.11 11.32 13.27
N TYR A 401 2.32 12.59 13.45
CA TYR A 401 1.43 13.69 13.10
C TYR A 401 1.38 13.88 11.57
N ILE A 402 0.19 14.10 11.03
CA ILE A 402 -0.02 14.37 9.61
C ILE A 402 -0.78 15.70 9.49
N GLY A 403 -0.30 16.70 10.24
CA GLY A 403 -0.97 17.98 10.36
C GLY A 403 -0.94 18.80 9.09
N ASN A 404 -2.08 19.38 8.75
CA ASN A 404 -2.22 20.42 7.74
C ASN A 404 -3.16 21.51 8.25
N ALA A 405 -3.01 22.72 7.69
CA ALA A 405 -3.98 23.79 7.91
C ALA A 405 -4.31 24.50 6.61
N VAL A 406 -5.57 24.90 6.44
CA VAL A 406 -6.04 25.65 5.27
C VAL A 406 -6.74 26.93 5.74
N GLN A 407 -6.45 28.02 5.04
CA GLN A 407 -7.12 29.31 5.23
C GLN A 407 -7.34 30.01 3.90
N VAL A 408 -8.51 30.61 3.70
CA VAL A 408 -8.89 31.32 2.48
C VAL A 408 -8.97 32.82 2.77
N PHE A 409 -8.40 33.64 1.87
CA PHE A 409 -8.41 35.10 1.94
C PHE A 409 -9.14 35.66 0.72
N PHE A 410 -9.95 36.70 0.93
CA PHE A 410 -10.77 37.32 -0.11
C PHE A 410 -10.28 38.73 -0.48
N HIS A 411 -10.58 39.20 -1.69
CA HIS A 411 -10.20 40.53 -2.19
C HIS A 411 -10.76 41.70 -1.35
N ASP A 412 -11.83 41.49 -0.62
CA ASP A 412 -12.41 42.49 0.29
C ASP A 412 -11.67 42.63 1.64
N GLY A 413 -10.58 41.87 1.81
CA GLY A 413 -9.78 41.80 3.04
C GLY A 413 -10.32 40.84 4.10
N ALA A 414 -11.49 40.21 3.88
CA ALA A 414 -11.97 39.14 4.75
C ALA A 414 -11.16 37.85 4.61
N SER A 415 -11.26 36.99 5.60
CA SER A 415 -10.70 35.62 5.55
C SER A 415 -11.60 34.65 6.28
N THR A 416 -11.46 33.39 5.94
CA THR A 416 -12.04 32.31 6.76
C THR A 416 -11.26 32.14 8.06
N GLU A 417 -11.78 31.35 8.97
CA GLU A 417 -10.95 30.77 10.03
C GLU A 417 -9.84 29.91 9.41
N ARG A 418 -8.74 29.76 10.17
CA ARG A 418 -7.68 28.82 9.84
C ARG A 418 -8.05 27.45 10.40
N VAL A 419 -8.48 26.52 9.53
CA VAL A 419 -8.83 25.15 9.92
C VAL A 419 -7.56 24.32 9.94
N CYS A 420 -7.23 23.77 11.12
CA CYS A 420 -6.06 22.91 11.35
C CYS A 420 -6.53 21.54 11.82
N ILE A 421 -6.05 20.49 11.15
CA ILE A 421 -6.37 19.09 11.49
C ILE A 421 -5.07 18.31 11.67
N ASP A 422 -4.94 17.69 12.83
CA ASP A 422 -3.70 17.06 13.30
C ASP A 422 -3.52 15.63 12.77
N TYR A 423 -4.61 14.87 12.74
CA TYR A 423 -4.60 13.46 12.39
C TYR A 423 -5.74 13.14 11.42
N PRO A 424 -5.47 12.40 10.33
CA PRO A 424 -6.53 11.94 9.43
C PRO A 424 -7.42 10.89 10.12
N ILE A 425 -8.65 10.72 9.62
CA ILE A 425 -9.65 9.78 10.17
C ILE A 425 -9.09 8.36 10.32
N GLY A 426 -8.23 7.92 9.41
CA GLY A 426 -7.62 6.59 9.45
C GLY A 426 -6.43 6.43 10.40
N HIS A 427 -6.04 7.48 11.11
CA HIS A 427 -4.98 7.42 12.10
C HIS A 427 -5.41 6.65 13.35
N ARG A 428 -4.47 5.94 14.01
CA ARG A 428 -4.76 5.14 15.22
C ARG A 428 -5.47 5.92 16.34
N ARG A 429 -5.25 7.24 16.43
CA ARG A 429 -5.88 8.11 17.44
C ARG A 429 -7.33 8.46 17.11
N ARG A 430 -7.79 8.19 15.88
CA ARG A 430 -9.16 8.42 15.42
C ARG A 430 -9.84 7.14 14.95
N ARG A 431 -9.36 5.97 15.40
CA ARG A 431 -9.91 4.67 14.96
C ARG A 431 -11.36 4.45 15.38
N GLU A 432 -11.78 4.95 16.53
CA GLU A 432 -13.18 4.85 16.96
C GLU A 432 -14.11 5.57 15.98
N GLU A 433 -13.69 6.71 15.46
CA GLU A 433 -14.41 7.47 14.42
C GLU A 433 -14.23 6.80 13.04
N GLY A 434 -13.05 6.31 12.74
CA GLY A 434 -12.68 5.81 11.42
C GLY A 434 -13.21 4.42 11.09
N ILE A 435 -13.28 3.49 12.05
CA ILE A 435 -13.69 2.10 11.77
C ILE A 435 -15.11 1.99 11.21
N PRO A 436 -16.14 2.68 11.72
CA PRO A 436 -17.46 2.67 11.10
C PRO A 436 -17.43 3.11 9.64
N LEU A 437 -16.68 4.17 9.31
CA LEU A 437 -16.55 4.68 7.94
C LEU A 437 -15.77 3.70 7.03
N LEU A 438 -14.80 2.94 7.59
CA LEU A 438 -14.12 1.87 6.85
C LEU A 438 -15.09 0.74 6.49
N ILE A 439 -15.98 0.38 7.42
CA ILE A 439 -17.01 -0.61 7.16
C ILE A 439 -17.97 -0.11 6.07
N GLU A 440 -18.41 1.14 6.13
CA GLU A 440 -19.22 1.76 5.07
C GLU A 440 -18.51 1.76 3.70
N LYS A 441 -17.19 2.08 3.67
CA LYS A 441 -16.37 1.97 2.47
C LYS A 441 -16.35 0.54 1.92
N PHE A 442 -16.19 -0.46 2.78
CA PHE A 442 -16.22 -1.87 2.39
C PHE A 442 -17.59 -2.24 1.82
N GLU A 443 -18.67 -1.96 2.53
CA GLU A 443 -20.03 -2.25 2.08
C GLU A 443 -20.36 -1.57 0.75
N GLY A 444 -20.07 -0.29 0.64
CA GLY A 444 -20.37 0.52 -0.56
C GLY A 444 -19.64 0.06 -1.81
N ASN A 445 -18.42 -0.46 -1.69
CA ASN A 445 -17.63 -0.87 -2.84
C ASN A 445 -17.80 -2.36 -3.20
N VAL A 446 -18.07 -3.23 -2.24
CA VAL A 446 -18.12 -4.68 -2.46
C VAL A 446 -19.54 -5.16 -2.74
N SER A 447 -20.55 -4.70 -1.97
CA SER A 447 -21.92 -5.22 -2.08
C SER A 447 -22.54 -5.05 -3.48
N PRO A 448 -22.32 -3.94 -4.23
CA PRO A 448 -22.93 -3.77 -5.56
C PRO A 448 -22.38 -4.75 -6.61
N LYS A 449 -21.25 -5.40 -6.35
CA LYS A 449 -20.56 -6.26 -7.30
C LYS A 449 -20.72 -7.75 -7.00
N LEU A 450 -21.41 -8.09 -5.93
CA LEU A 450 -21.68 -9.47 -5.53
C LEU A 450 -23.18 -9.78 -5.62
N LYS A 451 -23.52 -11.07 -5.77
CA LYS A 451 -24.88 -11.52 -5.63
C LYS A 451 -25.33 -11.37 -4.16
N ALA A 452 -26.61 -11.07 -3.94
CA ALA A 452 -27.13 -10.82 -2.60
C ALA A 452 -26.79 -11.93 -1.56
N GLY A 453 -26.84 -13.21 -1.99
CA GLY A 453 -26.46 -14.33 -1.12
C GLY A 453 -24.99 -14.31 -0.72
N GLN A 454 -24.08 -14.05 -1.68
CA GLN A 454 -22.65 -13.94 -1.44
C GLN A 454 -22.34 -12.78 -0.50
N TRP A 455 -22.96 -11.61 -0.75
CA TRP A 455 -22.79 -10.45 0.11
C TRP A 455 -23.24 -10.70 1.55
N ASN A 456 -24.44 -11.26 1.74
CA ASN A 456 -24.97 -11.54 3.08
C ASN A 456 -24.06 -12.48 3.87
N GLU A 457 -23.49 -13.48 3.22
CA GLU A 457 -22.56 -14.41 3.85
C GLU A 457 -21.23 -13.74 4.17
N LEU A 458 -20.67 -12.99 3.22
CA LEU A 458 -19.43 -12.22 3.41
C LEU A 458 -19.56 -11.20 4.53
N GLN A 459 -20.66 -10.44 4.57
CA GLN A 459 -20.95 -9.48 5.64
C GLN A 459 -21.04 -10.17 7.00
N ALA A 460 -21.73 -11.32 7.08
CA ALA A 460 -21.83 -12.09 8.30
C ALA A 460 -20.49 -12.68 8.79
N LEU A 461 -19.56 -12.96 7.87
CA LEU A 461 -18.18 -13.35 8.22
C LEU A 461 -17.36 -12.15 8.71
N CYS A 462 -17.41 -11.04 7.98
CA CYS A 462 -16.61 -9.85 8.28
C CYS A 462 -17.08 -9.11 9.55
N SER A 463 -18.36 -9.23 9.94
CA SER A 463 -18.85 -8.61 11.17
C SER A 463 -18.36 -9.31 12.46
N VAL A 464 -17.77 -10.49 12.37
CA VAL A 464 -17.30 -11.27 13.54
C VAL A 464 -15.86 -11.73 13.30
N PRO A 465 -14.84 -11.03 13.81
CA PRO A 465 -13.43 -11.33 13.53
C PRO A 465 -13.03 -12.79 13.74
N GLY A 466 -13.48 -13.41 14.82
CA GLY A 466 -13.17 -14.83 15.10
C GLY A 466 -13.81 -15.79 14.09
N LYS A 467 -14.97 -15.45 13.53
CA LYS A 467 -15.65 -16.26 12.51
C LYS A 467 -14.89 -16.18 11.18
N LEU A 468 -14.50 -14.97 10.77
CA LEU A 468 -13.67 -14.80 9.58
C LEU A 468 -12.35 -15.55 9.73
N ALA A 469 -11.65 -15.39 10.85
CA ALA A 469 -10.37 -16.04 11.10
C ALA A 469 -10.41 -17.56 10.96
N ALA A 470 -11.51 -18.19 11.35
CA ALA A 470 -11.71 -19.65 11.28
C ALA A 470 -12.17 -20.16 9.90
N THR A 471 -12.57 -19.26 9.00
CA THR A 471 -13.08 -19.63 7.67
C THR A 471 -11.93 -20.13 6.78
N ALA A 472 -12.17 -21.18 6.02
CA ALA A 472 -11.22 -21.66 5.02
C ALA A 472 -11.06 -20.63 3.88
N VAL A 473 -9.84 -20.47 3.40
CA VAL A 473 -9.53 -19.43 2.39
C VAL A 473 -10.29 -19.67 1.10
N ASP A 474 -10.39 -20.91 0.64
CA ASP A 474 -11.08 -21.21 -0.61
C ASP A 474 -12.61 -21.03 -0.47
N ASP A 475 -13.21 -21.23 0.71
CA ASP A 475 -14.60 -20.90 0.97
C ASP A 475 -14.80 -19.37 0.96
N PHE A 476 -13.93 -18.62 1.64
CA PHE A 476 -13.94 -17.16 1.62
C PHE A 476 -13.81 -16.60 0.19
N MET A 477 -12.82 -17.08 -0.56
CA MET A 477 -12.58 -16.63 -1.94
C MET A 477 -13.73 -16.99 -2.89
N ALA A 478 -14.49 -18.06 -2.61
CA ALA A 478 -15.68 -18.39 -3.40
C ALA A 478 -16.79 -17.34 -3.28
N LEU A 479 -16.86 -16.61 -2.17
CA LEU A 479 -17.80 -15.51 -1.99
C LEU A 479 -17.43 -14.26 -2.79
N LEU A 480 -16.16 -14.12 -3.19
CA LEU A 480 -15.64 -12.91 -3.83
C LEU A 480 -15.62 -12.97 -5.37
N VAL A 481 -15.97 -14.13 -5.97
CA VAL A 481 -15.94 -14.27 -7.44
C VAL A 481 -17.29 -14.00 -8.07
N ALA A 482 -17.29 -13.50 -9.33
CA ALA A 482 -18.48 -13.12 -10.08
C ALA A 482 -19.34 -14.34 -10.53
#